data_b64a419db1203eb388dc2d4913ad2af0
#
_entry.id   b64a419db1203eb388dc2d4913ad2af0
#
_cell.length_a   1.000
_cell.length_b   1.000
_cell.length_c   1.000
_cell.angle_alpha   90.00
_cell.angle_beta   90.00
_cell.angle_gamma   90.00
#
_symmetry.space_group_name_H-M   'P 1'
#
loop_
_entity.id
_entity.type
_entity.pdbx_description
1 polymer ?
#
loop_
_entity_poly.entity_id
_entity_poly.type
_entity_poly.pdbx_seq_one_letter_code
_entity_poly.pdbx_strand_id
1 'polypeptide(L)'
;TDTGAIDFLGTANHNCYDVDGNLTVQLTDQYTTSVKLVPGLTCAQRPHKSSDHDKGLYSENTENRRKDGGYPSGHTNAGYLAAMAYAYALPQRYAEMLTRGSQLGENRIVAGMHSPVDVIGGRIHAMMVAAHALAQPDILADATAAYDSAQGFFGQLAAEQDLSLYELAHQPITNEAGRISGNLVNTEVFNTSQYDDHEANKALYRFRMTYELGHDEASAGQDPIVPDGAEALLLTRQPYLSDEQRRAVLYTTSIDSGYPLLDATNGWGRLDLVTAADGYGAFLADVAVDMDASQGGFHARDWWRNDISGSGRLSKSGSGELVLSGDNSYTGGTLVSAGTLRAESTSA
;
A
#
# COMPACT_ATOMS: atom_id res chain seq x y z
N THR A 1 18.02 -22.78 -3.93
CA THR A 1 17.78 -22.63 -5.37
C THR A 1 18.77 -21.62 -5.86
N ASP A 2 19.70 -22.07 -6.67
CA ASP A 2 20.65 -21.20 -7.34
C ASP A 2 19.86 -20.29 -8.30
N THR A 3 19.62 -19.11 -7.87
CA THR A 3 18.94 -18.11 -8.66
C THR A 3 19.96 -17.15 -9.25
N GLY A 4 20.98 -17.71 -9.91
CA GLY A 4 21.96 -16.92 -10.64
C GLY A 4 21.34 -15.81 -11.48
N ALA A 5 20.06 -15.99 -11.87
CA ALA A 5 19.27 -14.96 -12.51
C ALA A 5 18.86 -13.82 -11.55
N ILE A 6 18.72 -14.09 -10.25
CA ILE A 6 18.34 -13.07 -9.26
C ILE A 6 19.57 -12.31 -8.77
N ASP A 7 20.73 -12.96 -8.74
CA ASP A 7 21.99 -12.29 -8.49
C ASP A 7 22.44 -11.42 -9.68
N PHE A 8 21.70 -11.46 -10.77
CA PHE A 8 21.97 -10.68 -11.96
C PHE A 8 22.17 -9.17 -11.65
N LEU A 9 21.31 -8.58 -10.87
CA LEU A 9 21.47 -7.17 -10.47
C LEU A 9 22.59 -7.00 -9.44
N GLY A 10 22.81 -7.96 -8.57
CA GLY A 10 23.90 -7.94 -7.61
C GLY A 10 25.26 -8.07 -8.28
N THR A 11 25.40 -9.03 -9.17
CA THR A 11 26.62 -9.26 -9.94
C THR A 11 26.86 -8.13 -10.93
N ALA A 12 25.79 -7.62 -11.54
CA ALA A 12 25.83 -6.49 -12.42
C ALA A 12 26.35 -5.22 -11.74
N ASN A 13 25.90 -4.95 -10.53
CA ASN A 13 26.35 -3.81 -9.77
C ASN A 13 27.83 -3.85 -9.41
N HIS A 14 28.42 -5.03 -9.32
CA HIS A 14 29.85 -5.15 -9.08
C HIS A 14 30.71 -4.82 -10.27
N ASN A 15 30.18 -5.10 -11.44
CA ASN A 15 30.92 -4.95 -12.70
C ASN A 15 30.53 -3.67 -13.45
N CYS A 16 29.68 -2.85 -12.83
CA CYS A 16 29.27 -1.60 -13.46
C CYS A 16 30.37 -0.56 -13.55
N TYR A 17 31.31 -0.63 -12.62
CA TYR A 17 32.47 0.27 -12.60
C TYR A 17 33.75 -0.55 -12.42
N ASP A 18 34.79 -0.19 -13.18
CA ASP A 18 36.12 -0.69 -12.96
C ASP A 18 36.76 -0.10 -11.68
N VAL A 19 38.00 -0.52 -11.39
CA VAL A 19 38.75 -0.03 -10.23
C VAL A 19 39.03 1.48 -10.27
N ASP A 20 38.96 2.06 -11.45
CA ASP A 20 39.17 3.49 -11.71
C ASP A 20 37.85 4.29 -11.72
N GLY A 21 36.70 3.63 -11.50
CA GLY A 21 35.38 4.24 -11.45
C GLY A 21 34.73 4.44 -12.82
N ASN A 22 35.26 3.82 -13.89
CA ASN A 22 34.64 3.89 -15.21
C ASN A 22 33.54 2.84 -15.36
N LEU A 23 32.44 3.21 -16.03
CA LEU A 23 31.35 2.32 -16.29
C LEU A 23 31.77 1.16 -17.19
N THR A 24 31.76 -0.05 -16.68
CA THR A 24 32.00 -1.26 -17.45
C THR A 24 30.68 -1.83 -17.91
N VAL A 25 30.36 -1.68 -19.18
CA VAL A 25 29.14 -2.23 -19.79
C VAL A 25 29.39 -3.69 -20.18
N GLN A 26 29.29 -4.62 -19.24
CA GLN A 26 29.34 -6.06 -19.55
C GLN A 26 28.17 -6.83 -18.91
N LEU A 27 27.01 -6.22 -18.88
CA LEU A 27 25.84 -6.82 -18.25
C LEU A 27 25.10 -7.83 -19.14
N THR A 28 25.36 -7.81 -20.44
CA THR A 28 24.53 -8.57 -21.39
C THR A 28 25.19 -9.85 -21.87
N ASP A 29 26.49 -10.03 -21.67
CA ASP A 29 27.22 -11.14 -22.31
C ASP A 29 27.20 -12.43 -21.48
N GLN A 30 26.92 -12.37 -20.18
CA GLN A 30 26.93 -13.55 -19.32
C GLN A 30 25.57 -14.25 -19.19
N TYR A 31 24.47 -13.59 -19.46
CA TYR A 31 23.13 -14.16 -19.31
C TYR A 31 22.27 -13.79 -20.49
N THR A 32 21.84 -14.78 -21.25
CA THR A 32 20.72 -14.63 -22.21
C THR A 32 19.42 -14.48 -21.41
N THR A 33 19.08 -13.28 -21.07
CA THR A 33 17.82 -12.96 -20.41
C THR A 33 16.98 -12.01 -21.25
N SER A 34 15.67 -12.22 -21.25
CA SER A 34 14.71 -11.29 -21.84
C SER A 34 14.47 -10.05 -20.97
N VAL A 35 15.04 -9.98 -19.79
CA VAL A 35 14.89 -8.85 -18.88
C VAL A 35 15.66 -7.66 -19.47
N LYS A 36 14.94 -6.63 -19.88
CA LYS A 36 15.50 -5.36 -20.32
C LYS A 36 15.78 -4.49 -19.11
N LEU A 37 16.95 -3.85 -19.09
CA LEU A 37 17.22 -2.80 -18.13
C LEU A 37 16.20 -1.67 -18.32
N VAL A 38 15.63 -1.19 -17.23
CA VAL A 38 14.73 -0.03 -17.27
C VAL A 38 15.54 1.16 -17.80
N PRO A 39 15.07 1.87 -18.85
CA PRO A 39 15.76 3.04 -19.36
C PRO A 39 15.97 4.07 -18.26
N GLY A 40 17.20 4.54 -18.06
CA GLY A 40 17.56 5.50 -17.02
C GLY A 40 18.03 4.87 -15.69
N LEU A 41 17.99 3.55 -15.54
CA LEU A 41 18.71 2.87 -14.47
C LEU A 41 20.21 3.04 -14.72
N THR A 42 20.81 3.99 -14.02
CA THR A 42 22.26 4.01 -13.89
C THR A 42 22.68 2.86 -13.00
N CYS A 43 23.70 2.15 -13.40
CA CYS A 43 24.37 1.19 -12.55
C CYS A 43 24.80 1.88 -11.26
N ALA A 44 24.01 1.79 -10.22
CA ALA A 44 24.37 2.28 -8.91
C ALA A 44 25.13 1.16 -8.19
N GLN A 45 26.28 1.47 -7.59
CA GLN A 45 26.85 0.56 -6.61
C GLN A 45 25.78 0.27 -5.56
N ARG A 46 25.63 -0.99 -5.21
CA ARG A 46 24.74 -1.39 -4.10
C ARG A 46 25.07 -0.52 -2.89
N PRO A 47 24.24 0.47 -2.54
CA PRO A 47 24.55 1.32 -1.41
C PRO A 47 24.41 0.46 -0.16
N HIS A 48 25.55 0.17 0.44
CA HIS A 48 25.65 -0.34 1.78
C HIS A 48 25.20 -1.76 2.11
N LYS A 49 26.18 -2.54 2.05
CA LYS A 49 26.48 -3.24 3.27
C LYS A 49 27.94 -2.88 3.58
N SER A 50 28.16 -1.78 4.27
CA SER A 50 29.50 -1.47 4.79
C SER A 50 30.04 -2.64 5.61
N SER A 51 29.16 -3.39 6.29
CA SER A 51 29.46 -4.65 6.92
C SER A 51 29.87 -5.75 5.91
N ASP A 52 29.42 -5.69 4.68
CA ASP A 52 29.79 -6.65 3.65
C ASP A 52 31.12 -6.26 3.00
N HIS A 53 31.36 -4.95 2.86
CA HIS A 53 32.63 -4.41 2.42
C HIS A 53 33.73 -4.71 3.44
N ASP A 54 33.48 -4.45 4.72
CA ASP A 54 34.41 -4.72 5.81
C ASP A 54 34.67 -6.21 6.04
N LYS A 55 33.76 -7.09 5.60
CA LYS A 55 33.90 -8.55 5.66
C LYS A 55 34.54 -9.15 4.41
N GLY A 56 35.03 -8.35 3.49
CA GLY A 56 35.61 -8.83 2.25
C GLY A 56 34.64 -9.59 1.35
N LEU A 57 33.33 -9.38 1.49
CA LEU A 57 32.31 -10.05 0.68
C LEU A 57 32.39 -9.66 -0.80
N TYR A 58 33.10 -8.60 -1.10
CA TYR A 58 33.45 -8.21 -2.47
C TYR A 58 34.69 -8.90 -3.02
N SER A 59 35.49 -9.52 -2.17
CA SER A 59 36.65 -10.32 -2.57
C SER A 59 36.31 -11.81 -2.47
N GLU A 60 36.15 -12.45 -3.59
CA GLU A 60 36.23 -13.91 -3.78
C GLU A 60 35.22 -14.82 -3.07
N ASN A 61 34.47 -14.37 -2.06
CA ASN A 61 33.54 -15.26 -1.34
C ASN A 61 32.11 -15.22 -1.97
N THR A 62 32.02 -15.83 -3.14
CA THR A 62 30.78 -16.01 -3.89
C THR A 62 29.75 -16.90 -3.16
N GLU A 63 30.13 -17.59 -2.10
CA GLU A 63 29.22 -18.51 -1.40
C GLU A 63 28.08 -17.81 -0.68
N ASN A 64 28.30 -16.65 -0.07
CA ASN A 64 27.25 -15.93 0.63
C ASN A 64 26.25 -15.27 -0.33
N ARG A 65 26.67 -14.87 -1.51
CA ARG A 65 25.80 -14.33 -2.56
C ARG A 65 24.88 -15.39 -3.15
N ARG A 66 25.36 -16.61 -3.34
CA ARG A 66 24.56 -17.72 -3.83
C ARG A 66 23.47 -18.16 -2.85
N LYS A 67 23.60 -17.76 -1.58
CA LYS A 67 22.64 -18.06 -0.52
C LYS A 67 21.68 -16.92 -0.22
N ASP A 68 21.98 -15.70 -0.69
CA ASP A 68 21.16 -14.50 -0.50
C ASP A 68 20.20 -14.38 -1.68
N GLY A 69 19.07 -15.03 -1.57
CA GLY A 69 18.01 -14.96 -2.57
C GLY A 69 17.36 -13.57 -2.63
N GLY A 70 17.08 -13.07 -3.84
CA GLY A 70 16.42 -11.77 -4.02
C GLY A 70 14.93 -11.77 -3.63
N TYR A 71 14.28 -12.91 -3.75
CA TYR A 71 12.83 -13.04 -3.57
C TYR A 71 12.44 -13.70 -2.24
N PRO A 72 11.43 -13.14 -1.52
CA PRO A 72 10.86 -11.80 -1.70
C PRO A 72 11.75 -10.71 -1.14
N SER A 73 11.57 -9.46 -1.57
CA SER A 73 12.34 -8.32 -1.05
C SER A 73 12.04 -8.06 0.43
N GLY A 74 13.03 -8.30 1.30
CA GLY A 74 12.91 -8.08 2.74
C GLY A 74 12.72 -6.60 3.11
N HIS A 75 13.37 -5.69 2.40
CA HIS A 75 13.20 -4.25 2.63
C HIS A 75 11.83 -3.76 2.18
N THR A 76 11.30 -4.29 1.08
CA THR A 76 9.92 -3.98 0.66
C THR A 76 8.94 -4.50 1.70
N ASN A 77 9.12 -5.74 2.17
CA ASN A 77 8.29 -6.30 3.23
C ASN A 77 8.30 -5.42 4.48
N ALA A 78 9.47 -5.03 4.98
CA ALA A 78 9.59 -4.15 6.15
C ALA A 78 8.94 -2.77 5.92
N GLY A 79 9.11 -2.18 4.74
CA GLY A 79 8.51 -0.91 4.37
C GLY A 79 6.97 -0.97 4.37
N TYR A 80 6.39 -2.04 3.80
CA TYR A 80 4.94 -2.24 3.83
C TYR A 80 4.41 -2.57 5.22
N LEU A 81 5.11 -3.37 6.03
CA LEU A 81 4.70 -3.65 7.41
C LEU A 81 4.67 -2.37 8.24
N ALA A 82 5.71 -1.54 8.14
CA ALA A 82 5.72 -0.24 8.81
C ALA A 82 4.57 0.68 8.32
N ALA A 83 4.35 0.75 7.00
CA ALA A 83 3.27 1.54 6.43
C ALA A 83 1.89 1.07 6.92
N MET A 84 1.64 -0.25 6.98
CA MET A 84 0.39 -0.82 7.49
C MET A 84 0.22 -0.58 8.99
N ALA A 85 1.28 -0.67 9.79
CA ALA A 85 1.22 -0.37 11.22
C ALA A 85 0.85 1.10 11.48
N TYR A 86 1.46 2.04 10.75
CA TYR A 86 1.08 3.45 10.83
C TYR A 86 -0.32 3.71 10.28
N ALA A 87 -0.71 3.07 9.19
CA ALA A 87 -2.05 3.18 8.60
C ALA A 87 -3.12 2.63 9.56
N TYR A 88 -2.82 1.57 10.31
CA TYR A 88 -3.70 1.03 11.34
C TYR A 88 -3.88 2.00 12.50
N ALA A 89 -2.79 2.57 13.01
CA ALA A 89 -2.83 3.50 14.15
C ALA A 89 -3.39 4.89 13.77
N LEU A 90 -3.14 5.36 12.55
CA LEU A 90 -3.56 6.67 12.01
C LEU A 90 -4.27 6.49 10.65
N PRO A 91 -5.46 5.88 10.66
CA PRO A 91 -6.18 5.54 9.42
C PRO A 91 -6.65 6.76 8.63
N GLN A 92 -6.54 7.96 9.17
CA GLN A 92 -6.78 9.22 8.46
C GLN A 92 -5.82 9.41 7.27
N ARG A 93 -4.66 8.75 7.32
CA ARG A 93 -3.64 8.75 6.25
C ARG A 93 -3.42 7.34 5.66
N TYR A 94 -4.42 6.48 5.71
CA TYR A 94 -4.29 5.06 5.34
C TYR A 94 -3.75 4.86 3.92
N ALA A 95 -4.40 5.47 2.92
CA ALA A 95 -4.02 5.35 1.52
C ALA A 95 -2.61 5.92 1.25
N GLU A 96 -2.31 7.07 1.84
CA GLU A 96 -1.04 7.76 1.69
C GLU A 96 0.11 6.95 2.30
N MET A 97 -0.10 6.35 3.49
CA MET A 97 0.91 5.50 4.13
C MET A 97 1.23 4.29 3.25
N LEU A 98 0.22 3.62 2.69
CA LEU A 98 0.42 2.46 1.82
C LEU A 98 1.07 2.85 0.50
N THR A 99 0.68 3.98 -0.09
CA THR A 99 1.32 4.52 -1.28
C THR A 99 2.79 4.83 -1.02
N ARG A 100 3.11 5.37 0.16
CA ARG A 100 4.50 5.58 0.59
C ARG A 100 5.24 4.26 0.80
N GLY A 101 4.60 3.27 1.40
CA GLY A 101 5.14 1.91 1.52
C GLY A 101 5.51 1.32 0.16
N SER A 102 4.63 1.50 -0.83
CA SER A 102 4.88 1.06 -2.21
C SER A 102 6.08 1.77 -2.86
N GLN A 103 6.26 3.06 -2.58
CA GLN A 103 7.42 3.82 -3.07
C GLN A 103 8.73 3.32 -2.46
N LEU A 104 8.73 2.92 -1.18
CA LEU A 104 9.91 2.31 -0.57
C LEU A 104 10.29 1.00 -1.27
N GLY A 105 9.29 0.22 -1.70
CA GLY A 105 9.50 -0.96 -2.54
C GLY A 105 10.10 -0.60 -3.90
N GLU A 106 9.52 0.35 -4.61
CA GLU A 106 10.01 0.81 -5.91
C GLU A 106 11.45 1.35 -5.83
N ASN A 107 11.80 2.05 -4.75
CA ASN A 107 13.16 2.52 -4.53
C ASN A 107 14.19 1.38 -4.51
N ARG A 108 13.78 0.14 -4.23
CA ARG A 108 14.66 -1.04 -4.31
C ARG A 108 14.97 -1.40 -5.76
N ILE A 109 14.00 -1.20 -6.67
CA ILE A 109 14.18 -1.39 -8.11
C ILE A 109 15.08 -0.28 -8.66
N VAL A 110 14.75 0.98 -8.33
CA VAL A 110 15.55 2.16 -8.77
C VAL A 110 17.00 2.07 -8.30
N ALA A 111 17.23 1.58 -7.09
CA ALA A 111 18.59 1.34 -6.57
C ALA A 111 19.27 0.09 -7.15
N GLY A 112 18.63 -0.63 -8.07
CA GLY A 112 19.19 -1.85 -8.67
C GLY A 112 19.37 -3.01 -7.68
N MET A 113 18.61 -3.01 -6.57
CA MET A 113 18.76 -4.00 -5.50
C MET A 113 17.83 -5.19 -5.65
N HIS A 114 16.68 -5.00 -6.30
CA HIS A 114 15.64 -5.99 -6.47
C HIS A 114 14.97 -5.84 -7.83
N SER A 115 14.44 -6.94 -8.34
CA SER A 115 13.54 -6.94 -9.49
C SER A 115 12.12 -6.51 -9.09
N PRO A 116 11.26 -6.11 -10.05
CA PRO A 116 9.84 -5.88 -9.77
C PRO A 116 9.16 -7.10 -9.11
N VAL A 117 9.51 -8.32 -9.51
CA VAL A 117 8.97 -9.55 -8.94
C VAL A 117 9.28 -9.68 -7.45
N ASP A 118 10.52 -9.34 -7.04
CA ASP A 118 10.92 -9.40 -5.63
C ASP A 118 10.13 -8.39 -4.79
N VAL A 119 9.88 -7.21 -5.36
CA VAL A 119 9.11 -6.13 -4.72
C VAL A 119 7.64 -6.51 -4.58
N ILE A 120 7.03 -7.05 -5.64
CA ILE A 120 5.66 -7.59 -5.60
C ILE A 120 5.55 -8.67 -4.52
N GLY A 121 6.49 -9.63 -4.49
CA GLY A 121 6.53 -10.67 -3.46
C GLY A 121 6.68 -10.11 -2.04
N GLY A 122 7.49 -9.05 -1.87
CA GLY A 122 7.65 -8.35 -0.60
C GLY A 122 6.36 -7.70 -0.10
N ARG A 123 5.58 -7.07 -1.00
CA ARG A 123 4.26 -6.53 -0.70
C ARG A 123 3.28 -7.61 -0.25
N ILE A 124 3.15 -8.67 -1.06
CA ILE A 124 2.24 -9.79 -0.78
C ILE A 124 2.56 -10.41 0.59
N HIS A 125 3.83 -10.69 0.84
CA HIS A 125 4.29 -11.25 2.11
C HIS A 125 3.97 -10.33 3.29
N ALA A 126 4.14 -9.01 3.14
CA ALA A 126 3.81 -8.05 4.19
C ALA A 126 2.31 -8.08 4.57
N MET A 127 1.41 -8.13 3.58
CA MET A 127 -0.04 -8.22 3.84
C MET A 127 -0.40 -9.51 4.57
N MET A 128 0.18 -10.65 4.16
CA MET A 128 -0.02 -11.93 4.83
C MET A 128 0.44 -11.89 6.29
N VAL A 129 1.62 -11.34 6.55
CA VAL A 129 2.18 -11.23 7.90
C VAL A 129 1.34 -10.30 8.76
N ALA A 130 0.93 -9.13 8.24
CA ALA A 130 0.12 -8.18 8.98
C ALA A 130 -1.26 -8.76 9.33
N ALA A 131 -1.95 -9.40 8.39
CA ALA A 131 -3.24 -10.03 8.65
C ALA A 131 -3.11 -11.18 9.66
N HIS A 132 -2.07 -12.02 9.52
CA HIS A 132 -1.81 -13.09 10.50
C HIS A 132 -1.50 -12.53 11.90
N ALA A 133 -0.74 -11.45 11.99
CA ALA A 133 -0.44 -10.79 13.25
C ALA A 133 -1.72 -10.26 13.92
N LEU A 134 -2.57 -9.56 13.18
CA LEU A 134 -3.85 -9.04 13.69
C LEU A 134 -4.84 -10.15 14.07
N ALA A 135 -4.69 -11.37 13.57
CA ALA A 135 -5.47 -12.52 13.99
C ALA A 135 -5.01 -13.09 15.36
N GLN A 136 -3.87 -12.66 15.90
CA GLN A 136 -3.41 -13.06 17.22
C GLN A 136 -4.01 -12.12 18.28
N PRO A 137 -4.72 -12.64 19.31
CA PRO A 137 -5.45 -11.78 20.26
C PRO A 137 -4.56 -10.80 21.04
N ASP A 138 -3.35 -11.19 21.39
CA ASP A 138 -2.39 -10.36 22.10
C ASP A 138 -1.85 -9.23 21.19
N ILE A 139 -1.51 -9.54 19.96
CA ILE A 139 -1.04 -8.54 18.99
C ILE A 139 -2.19 -7.59 18.60
N LEU A 140 -3.40 -8.10 18.43
CA LEU A 140 -4.58 -7.26 18.17
C LEU A 140 -4.84 -6.30 19.32
N ALA A 141 -4.69 -6.75 20.57
CA ALA A 141 -4.84 -5.89 21.76
C ALA A 141 -3.79 -4.78 21.77
N ASP A 142 -2.53 -5.09 21.48
CA ASP A 142 -1.45 -4.11 21.39
C ASP A 142 -1.67 -3.11 20.23
N ALA A 143 -2.11 -3.59 19.07
CA ALA A 143 -2.44 -2.76 17.92
C ALA A 143 -3.62 -1.82 18.23
N THR A 144 -4.63 -2.30 18.93
CA THR A 144 -5.78 -1.50 19.38
C THR A 144 -5.32 -0.43 20.38
N ALA A 145 -4.49 -0.77 21.34
CA ALA A 145 -3.93 0.19 22.29
C ALA A 145 -3.07 1.27 21.59
N ALA A 146 -2.31 0.88 20.56
CA ALA A 146 -1.56 1.83 19.73
C ALA A 146 -2.48 2.77 18.96
N TYR A 147 -3.56 2.24 18.38
CA TYR A 147 -4.60 3.04 17.72
C TYR A 147 -5.24 4.03 18.70
N ASP A 148 -5.72 3.56 19.86
CA ASP A 148 -6.38 4.41 20.86
C ASP A 148 -5.44 5.52 21.35
N SER A 149 -4.18 5.18 21.61
CA SER A 149 -3.15 6.15 22.03
C SER A 149 -2.90 7.20 20.94
N ALA A 150 -2.79 6.79 19.68
CA ALA A 150 -2.56 7.71 18.57
C ALA A 150 -3.77 8.62 18.34
N GLN A 151 -5.00 8.05 18.32
CA GLN A 151 -6.24 8.82 18.16
C GLN A 151 -6.42 9.80 19.32
N GLY A 152 -6.12 9.40 20.56
CA GLY A 152 -6.20 10.28 21.74
C GLY A 152 -5.20 11.44 21.66
N PHE A 153 -3.93 11.14 21.40
CA PHE A 153 -2.88 12.16 21.34
C PHE A 153 -3.10 13.17 20.21
N PHE A 154 -3.27 12.69 18.98
CA PHE A 154 -3.44 13.56 17.82
C PHE A 154 -4.83 14.20 17.79
N GLY A 155 -5.86 13.54 18.34
CA GLY A 155 -7.19 14.12 18.49
C GLY A 155 -7.17 15.32 19.45
N GLN A 156 -6.41 15.27 20.55
CA GLN A 156 -6.23 16.40 21.41
C GLN A 156 -5.52 17.56 20.70
N LEU A 157 -4.43 17.28 19.96
CA LEU A 157 -3.72 18.30 19.17
C LEU A 157 -4.62 18.95 18.09
N ALA A 158 -5.52 18.18 17.51
CA ALA A 158 -6.50 18.69 16.55
C ALA A 158 -7.50 19.63 17.24
N ALA A 159 -8.04 19.20 18.37
CA ALA A 159 -9.00 19.98 19.15
C ALA A 159 -8.40 21.30 19.65
N GLU A 160 -7.12 21.35 20.03
CA GLU A 160 -6.40 22.57 20.39
C GLU A 160 -6.30 23.58 19.23
N GLN A 161 -6.55 23.16 18.01
CA GLN A 161 -6.53 23.97 16.78
C GLN A 161 -7.93 24.14 16.16
N ASP A 162 -8.98 23.74 16.86
CA ASP A 162 -10.36 23.73 16.33
C ASP A 162 -10.52 22.88 15.04
N LEU A 163 -9.75 21.81 14.90
CA LEU A 163 -9.74 20.90 13.76
C LEU A 163 -10.26 19.50 14.14
N SER A 164 -10.78 18.79 13.18
CA SER A 164 -10.88 17.33 13.27
C SER A 164 -9.49 16.69 13.10
N LEU A 165 -9.34 15.46 13.58
CA LEU A 165 -8.08 14.72 13.38
C LEU A 165 -7.81 14.48 11.88
N TYR A 166 -8.85 14.31 11.07
CA TYR A 166 -8.69 14.20 9.62
C TYR A 166 -8.09 15.48 9.02
N GLU A 167 -8.62 16.65 9.38
CA GLU A 167 -8.09 17.95 8.92
C GLU A 167 -6.67 18.19 9.41
N LEU A 168 -6.37 17.90 10.68
CA LEU A 168 -4.99 17.97 11.20
C LEU A 168 -4.03 17.10 10.40
N ALA A 169 -4.44 15.86 10.11
CA ALA A 169 -3.63 14.91 9.37
C ALA A 169 -3.35 15.38 7.93
N HIS A 170 -4.22 16.21 7.34
CA HIS A 170 -4.10 16.70 5.95
C HIS A 170 -3.66 18.16 5.86
N GLN A 171 -3.24 18.77 6.97
CA GLN A 171 -2.67 20.10 6.90
C GLN A 171 -1.36 20.11 6.09
N PRO A 172 -1.16 21.13 5.24
CA PRO A 172 0.13 21.32 4.58
C PRO A 172 1.24 21.50 5.62
N ILE A 173 2.33 20.78 5.46
CA ILE A 173 3.54 21.03 6.27
C ILE A 173 4.15 22.33 5.76
N THR A 174 3.97 23.41 6.50
CA THR A 174 4.63 24.67 6.21
C THR A 174 6.00 24.71 6.88
N ASN A 175 7.01 25.29 6.21
CA ASN A 175 8.36 25.44 6.76
C ASN A 175 8.40 26.24 8.07
N GLU A 176 7.37 27.05 8.35
CA GLU A 176 7.25 27.85 9.58
C GLU A 176 6.71 27.05 10.77
N ALA A 177 5.82 26.10 10.53
CA ALA A 177 5.41 25.11 11.51
C ALA A 177 6.48 24.02 11.69
N GLY A 178 7.42 23.96 10.79
CA GLY A 178 8.46 22.98 10.61
C GLY A 178 9.50 22.92 11.71
N ARG A 179 9.09 22.65 12.92
CA ARG A 179 9.98 22.09 13.93
C ARG A 179 10.07 20.56 13.79
N ILE A 180 10.40 20.10 12.63
CA ILE A 180 11.24 18.92 12.53
C ILE A 180 12.66 19.46 12.66
N SER A 181 13.01 19.81 13.91
CA SER A 181 14.34 20.25 14.26
C SER A 181 15.28 19.07 14.10
N GLY A 182 16.26 19.23 13.27
CA GLY A 182 17.30 18.25 13.02
C GLY A 182 17.21 17.67 11.62
N ASN A 183 18.33 17.41 11.06
CA ASN A 183 18.64 16.96 9.70
C ASN A 183 17.94 15.68 9.21
N LEU A 184 16.83 15.27 9.77
CA LEU A 184 16.15 14.01 9.47
C LEU A 184 15.06 14.13 8.43
N VAL A 185 14.58 15.33 8.11
CA VAL A 185 13.59 15.53 7.06
C VAL A 185 14.09 16.58 6.10
N ASN A 186 14.50 16.13 4.94
CA ASN A 186 14.71 17.00 3.80
C ASN A 186 13.32 17.40 3.28
N THR A 187 12.89 18.63 3.53
CA THR A 187 11.59 19.18 3.09
C THR A 187 11.43 19.19 1.57
N GLU A 188 12.53 19.15 0.81
CA GLU A 188 12.49 18.98 -0.64
C GLU A 188 12.10 17.56 -1.07
N VAL A 189 12.33 16.56 -0.20
CA VAL A 189 11.97 15.16 -0.42
C VAL A 189 10.57 14.84 0.11
N PHE A 190 10.06 15.61 1.07
CA PHE A 190 8.75 15.43 1.68
C PHE A 190 7.77 16.51 1.21
N ASN A 191 7.39 16.44 -0.05
CA ASN A 191 6.18 17.11 -0.49
C ASN A 191 4.97 16.26 -0.05
N THR A 192 4.36 16.63 1.07
CA THR A 192 3.18 15.91 1.59
C THR A 192 1.99 16.02 0.64
N SER A 193 1.89 17.11 -0.12
CA SER A 193 0.87 17.27 -1.15
C SER A 193 0.96 16.23 -2.27
N GLN A 194 2.10 15.56 -2.42
CA GLN A 194 2.31 14.49 -3.39
C GLN A 194 1.33 13.32 -3.20
N TYR A 195 0.82 13.13 -1.97
CA TYR A 195 -0.04 12.00 -1.62
C TYR A 195 -1.48 12.43 -1.29
N ASP A 196 -1.84 13.69 -1.47
CA ASP A 196 -3.18 14.21 -1.18
C ASP A 196 -4.18 13.90 -2.31
N ASP A 197 -3.71 13.56 -3.49
CA ASP A 197 -4.55 13.15 -4.63
C ASP A 197 -4.84 11.64 -4.56
N HIS A 198 -6.07 11.30 -4.18
CA HIS A 198 -6.50 9.91 -4.01
C HIS A 198 -6.46 9.11 -5.32
N GLU A 199 -6.83 9.72 -6.44
CA GLU A 199 -6.83 9.03 -7.74
C GLU A 199 -5.40 8.80 -8.23
N ALA A 200 -4.51 9.77 -8.05
CA ALA A 200 -3.09 9.60 -8.34
C ALA A 200 -2.47 8.50 -7.44
N ASN A 201 -2.85 8.42 -6.16
CA ASN A 201 -2.40 7.37 -5.25
C ASN A 201 -2.86 5.97 -5.71
N LYS A 202 -4.14 5.82 -6.10
CA LYS A 202 -4.69 4.57 -6.63
C LYS A 202 -3.95 4.15 -7.89
N ALA A 203 -3.80 5.06 -8.86
CA ALA A 203 -3.10 4.77 -10.12
C ALA A 203 -1.65 4.34 -9.87
N LEU A 204 -0.93 5.07 -9.01
CA LEU A 204 0.45 4.78 -8.68
C LEU A 204 0.62 3.47 -7.92
N TYR A 205 -0.29 3.19 -6.97
CA TYR A 205 -0.28 1.95 -6.20
C TYR A 205 -0.55 0.75 -7.12
N ARG A 206 -1.56 0.83 -8.00
CA ARG A 206 -1.89 -0.21 -8.99
C ARG A 206 -0.76 -0.46 -9.97
N PHE A 207 -0.10 0.59 -10.47
CA PHE A 207 1.11 0.45 -11.27
C PHE A 207 2.16 -0.37 -10.52
N ARG A 208 2.42 -0.06 -9.24
CA ARG A 208 3.40 -0.76 -8.40
C ARG A 208 2.95 -2.16 -7.96
N MET A 209 1.67 -2.47 -8.06
CA MET A 209 1.18 -3.84 -7.85
C MET A 209 1.61 -4.77 -8.98
N THR A 210 1.71 -4.27 -10.22
CA THR A 210 1.93 -5.06 -11.43
C THR A 210 3.23 -4.74 -12.14
N TYR A 211 3.72 -3.48 -12.04
CA TYR A 211 4.80 -2.94 -12.87
C TYR A 211 4.59 -3.22 -14.37
N GLU A 212 3.33 -3.34 -14.80
CA GLU A 212 2.95 -3.71 -16.17
C GLU A 212 3.59 -5.02 -16.65
N LEU A 213 3.93 -5.91 -15.73
CA LEU A 213 4.49 -7.22 -16.04
C LEU A 213 3.37 -8.12 -16.57
N GLY A 214 3.38 -8.30 -17.88
CA GLY A 214 2.63 -9.30 -18.63
C GLY A 214 1.20 -9.54 -18.18
N HIS A 215 0.24 -8.86 -18.79
CA HIS A 215 -1.18 -9.19 -18.65
C HIS A 215 -1.58 -10.23 -19.68
N ASP A 216 -2.19 -11.32 -19.22
CA ASP A 216 -2.73 -12.40 -20.05
C ASP A 216 -4.25 -12.29 -20.13
N GLU A 217 -4.75 -11.80 -21.26
CA GLU A 217 -6.17 -11.62 -21.53
C GLU A 217 -6.96 -12.95 -21.42
N ALA A 218 -6.31 -14.09 -21.62
CA ALA A 218 -6.99 -15.38 -21.53
C ALA A 218 -7.33 -15.79 -20.09
N SER A 219 -6.63 -15.23 -19.13
CA SER A 219 -6.85 -15.45 -17.70
C SER A 219 -7.44 -14.23 -16.97
N ALA A 220 -7.78 -13.17 -17.71
CA ALA A 220 -8.47 -12.00 -17.17
C ALA A 220 -9.92 -12.28 -16.79
N GLY A 221 -10.53 -11.41 -15.97
CA GLY A 221 -11.96 -11.46 -15.62
C GLY A 221 -12.34 -12.58 -14.64
N GLN A 222 -11.36 -13.20 -13.96
CA GLN A 222 -11.67 -14.18 -12.93
C GLN A 222 -12.07 -13.49 -11.62
N ASP A 223 -13.03 -14.06 -10.92
CA ASP A 223 -13.46 -13.58 -9.62
C ASP A 223 -12.29 -13.46 -8.65
N PRO A 224 -12.20 -12.37 -7.86
CA PRO A 224 -11.18 -12.26 -6.82
C PRO A 224 -11.39 -13.28 -5.70
N ILE A 225 -10.30 -13.67 -5.07
CA ILE A 225 -10.32 -14.42 -3.82
C ILE A 225 -9.87 -13.46 -2.72
N VAL A 226 -10.70 -13.28 -1.70
CA VAL A 226 -10.31 -12.55 -0.49
C VAL A 226 -9.87 -13.56 0.57
N PRO A 227 -8.58 -13.58 0.95
CA PRO A 227 -8.08 -14.50 1.96
C PRO A 227 -8.74 -14.28 3.32
N ASP A 228 -8.87 -15.33 4.12
CA ASP A 228 -9.36 -15.21 5.49
C ASP A 228 -8.42 -14.35 6.33
N GLY A 229 -8.99 -13.43 7.10
CA GLY A 229 -8.26 -12.47 7.93
C GLY A 229 -7.81 -11.20 7.19
N ALA A 230 -7.94 -11.12 5.87
CA ALA A 230 -7.58 -9.91 5.11
C ALA A 230 -8.42 -8.70 5.51
N GLU A 231 -9.66 -8.91 5.94
CA GLU A 231 -10.59 -7.88 6.43
C GLU A 231 -10.04 -7.09 7.63
N ALA A 232 -9.17 -7.70 8.44
CA ALA A 232 -8.53 -7.05 9.58
C ALA A 232 -7.63 -5.88 9.15
N LEU A 233 -7.09 -5.90 7.93
CA LEU A 233 -6.27 -4.82 7.39
C LEU A 233 -7.04 -3.50 7.22
N LEU A 234 -8.38 -3.55 7.14
CA LEU A 234 -9.26 -2.38 7.03
C LEU A 234 -9.96 -2.02 8.36
N LEU A 235 -9.69 -2.71 9.46
CA LEU A 235 -10.45 -2.59 10.70
C LEU A 235 -10.58 -1.16 11.21
N THR A 236 -9.47 -0.44 11.31
CA THR A 236 -9.47 0.94 11.81
C THR A 236 -9.84 1.98 10.75
N ARG A 237 -9.68 1.64 9.45
CA ARG A 237 -10.05 2.53 8.35
C ARG A 237 -11.57 2.53 8.09
N GLN A 238 -12.23 1.40 8.28
CA GLN A 238 -13.67 1.24 8.09
C GLN A 238 -14.29 0.56 9.32
N PRO A 239 -14.20 1.20 10.50
CA PRO A 239 -14.55 0.56 11.77
C PRO A 239 -16.05 0.29 11.93
N TYR A 240 -16.88 0.98 11.17
CA TYR A 240 -18.34 0.83 11.16
C TYR A 240 -18.84 -0.28 10.23
N LEU A 241 -17.96 -0.91 9.46
CA LEU A 241 -18.29 -2.07 8.62
C LEU A 241 -17.99 -3.38 9.36
N SER A 242 -18.84 -4.39 9.13
CA SER A 242 -18.56 -5.75 9.61
C SER A 242 -17.41 -6.40 8.86
N ASP A 243 -16.91 -7.53 9.37
CA ASP A 243 -15.85 -8.29 8.71
C ASP A 243 -16.27 -8.71 7.29
N GLU A 244 -17.52 -9.19 7.11
CA GLU A 244 -18.06 -9.56 5.80
C GLU A 244 -18.15 -8.36 4.87
N GLN A 245 -18.48 -7.19 5.39
CA GLN A 245 -18.53 -5.96 4.60
C GLN A 245 -17.14 -5.51 4.17
N ARG A 246 -16.14 -5.56 5.07
CA ARG A 246 -14.74 -5.26 4.68
C ARG A 246 -14.21 -6.28 3.68
N ARG A 247 -14.59 -7.55 3.79
CA ARG A 247 -14.28 -8.56 2.76
C ARG A 247 -14.91 -8.22 1.42
N ALA A 248 -16.17 -7.76 1.41
CA ALA A 248 -16.84 -7.32 0.19
C ALA A 248 -16.19 -6.07 -0.41
N VAL A 249 -15.72 -5.13 0.41
CA VAL A 249 -14.89 -4.00 -0.06
C VAL A 249 -13.62 -4.53 -0.75
N LEU A 250 -12.85 -5.42 -0.10
CA LEU A 250 -11.64 -6.01 -0.68
C LEU A 250 -11.92 -6.77 -1.98
N TYR A 251 -13.03 -7.51 -2.03
CA TYR A 251 -13.44 -8.24 -3.22
C TYR A 251 -13.71 -7.28 -4.40
N THR A 252 -14.53 -6.25 -4.16
CA THR A 252 -14.99 -5.34 -5.23
C THR A 252 -13.95 -4.31 -5.67
N THR A 253 -12.86 -4.18 -4.93
CA THR A 253 -11.74 -3.25 -5.23
C THR A 253 -10.46 -3.96 -5.68
N SER A 254 -10.44 -5.30 -5.65
CA SER A 254 -9.32 -6.09 -6.15
C SER A 254 -9.02 -5.77 -7.61
N ILE A 255 -7.74 -5.79 -7.99
CA ILE A 255 -7.36 -5.66 -9.40
C ILE A 255 -7.79 -6.90 -10.19
N ASP A 256 -7.93 -6.73 -11.50
CA ASP A 256 -8.28 -7.83 -12.40
C ASP A 256 -7.25 -8.96 -12.36
N SER A 257 -7.67 -10.16 -12.74
CA SER A 257 -6.78 -11.30 -13.01
C SER A 257 -6.07 -11.13 -14.36
N GLY A 258 -5.18 -12.03 -14.68
CA GLY A 258 -4.35 -11.95 -15.88
C GLY A 258 -2.91 -11.56 -15.59
N TYR A 259 -2.55 -11.35 -14.33
CA TYR A 259 -1.17 -11.12 -13.90
C TYR A 259 -0.65 -12.38 -13.18
N PRO A 260 0.14 -13.23 -13.83
CA PRO A 260 0.48 -14.57 -13.32
C PRO A 260 1.09 -14.59 -11.93
N LEU A 261 1.78 -13.52 -11.53
CA LEU A 261 2.36 -13.38 -10.19
C LEU A 261 1.32 -13.06 -9.11
N LEU A 262 0.16 -12.53 -9.52
CA LEU A 262 -0.89 -12.05 -8.63
C LEU A 262 -2.08 -13.00 -8.56
N ASP A 263 -2.22 -13.91 -9.53
CA ASP A 263 -3.35 -14.83 -9.67
C ASP A 263 -3.20 -16.11 -8.84
N ALA A 264 -2.29 -16.10 -7.86
CA ALA A 264 -2.18 -17.22 -6.94
C ALA A 264 -3.50 -17.45 -6.19
N THR A 265 -3.89 -18.71 -6.06
CA THR A 265 -5.16 -19.13 -5.46
C THR A 265 -5.33 -18.75 -3.98
N ASN A 266 -4.26 -18.24 -3.35
CA ASN A 266 -4.33 -17.67 -2.01
C ASN A 266 -4.95 -16.26 -1.96
N GLY A 267 -5.12 -15.60 -3.11
CA GLY A 267 -5.83 -14.32 -3.27
C GLY A 267 -5.08 -13.04 -2.86
N TRP A 268 -3.97 -13.14 -2.14
CA TRP A 268 -3.26 -11.97 -1.61
C TRP A 268 -2.70 -11.04 -2.67
N GLY A 269 -2.36 -11.57 -3.85
CA GLY A 269 -1.72 -10.80 -4.92
C GLY A 269 -2.57 -9.66 -5.45
N ARG A 270 -3.88 -9.87 -5.52
CA ARG A 270 -4.83 -8.96 -6.17
C ARG A 270 -5.45 -7.89 -5.26
N LEU A 271 -5.22 -7.96 -3.94
CA LEU A 271 -5.81 -7.01 -2.98
C LEU A 271 -5.21 -5.61 -3.16
N ASP A 272 -6.05 -4.65 -3.53
CA ASP A 272 -5.72 -3.23 -3.65
C ASP A 272 -6.21 -2.47 -2.41
N LEU A 273 -5.37 -2.42 -1.38
CA LEU A 273 -5.72 -1.80 -0.10
C LEU A 273 -5.90 -0.28 -0.21
N VAL A 274 -5.25 0.38 -1.18
CA VAL A 274 -5.38 1.83 -1.37
C VAL A 274 -6.75 2.16 -1.93
N THR A 275 -7.21 1.41 -2.94
CA THR A 275 -8.57 1.57 -3.45
C THR A 275 -9.61 1.13 -2.41
N ALA A 276 -9.37 0.04 -1.69
CA ALA A 276 -10.27 -0.44 -0.64
C ALA A 276 -10.49 0.58 0.49
N ALA A 277 -9.47 1.40 0.80
CA ALA A 277 -9.59 2.48 1.78
C ALA A 277 -10.66 3.53 1.42
N ASP A 278 -10.99 3.66 0.16
CA ASP A 278 -11.99 4.60 -0.36
C ASP A 278 -13.39 3.96 -0.56
N GLY A 279 -13.66 2.84 0.10
CA GLY A 279 -14.96 2.19 0.12
C GLY A 279 -15.16 1.12 -0.95
N TYR A 280 -16.39 0.79 -1.23
CA TYR A 280 -16.77 -0.24 -2.21
C TYR A 280 -16.44 0.17 -3.65
N GLY A 281 -16.12 -0.81 -4.49
CA GLY A 281 -16.11 -0.65 -5.96
C GLY A 281 -17.46 -1.05 -6.59
N ALA A 282 -18.23 -1.93 -5.91
CA ALA A 282 -19.57 -2.32 -6.37
C ALA A 282 -20.43 -2.80 -5.21
N PHE A 283 -21.74 -2.58 -5.29
CA PHE A 283 -22.74 -3.23 -4.44
C PHE A 283 -23.29 -4.48 -5.14
N LEU A 284 -22.67 -5.62 -4.87
CA LEU A 284 -23.13 -6.91 -5.40
C LEU A 284 -24.33 -7.46 -4.65
N ALA A 285 -24.57 -6.97 -3.44
CA ALA A 285 -25.73 -7.22 -2.57
C ALA A 285 -26.07 -5.93 -1.83
N ASP A 286 -27.20 -5.93 -1.10
CA ASP A 286 -27.60 -4.80 -0.27
C ASP A 286 -26.55 -4.53 0.82
N VAL A 287 -26.20 -3.27 1.00
CA VAL A 287 -25.20 -2.80 1.97
C VAL A 287 -25.87 -1.93 3.01
N ALA A 288 -25.78 -2.32 4.28
CA ALA A 288 -26.25 -1.53 5.41
C ALA A 288 -25.06 -0.91 6.14
N VAL A 289 -25.10 0.40 6.33
CA VAL A 289 -24.07 1.17 7.01
C VAL A 289 -24.68 1.86 8.23
N ASP A 290 -24.16 1.56 9.41
CA ASP A 290 -24.56 2.19 10.66
C ASP A 290 -23.34 2.92 11.25
N MET A 291 -23.42 4.26 11.31
CA MET A 291 -22.32 5.10 11.77
C MET A 291 -22.76 5.88 13.01
N ASP A 292 -22.12 5.62 14.14
CA ASP A 292 -22.36 6.33 15.40
C ASP A 292 -21.35 7.46 15.58
N ALA A 293 -21.75 8.69 15.29
CA ALA A 293 -20.89 9.88 15.40
C ALA A 293 -20.30 10.10 16.80
N SER A 294 -20.91 9.53 17.85
CA SER A 294 -20.39 9.68 19.22
C SER A 294 -19.06 8.96 19.44
N GLN A 295 -18.73 7.99 18.55
CA GLN A 295 -17.46 7.27 18.57
C GLN A 295 -16.32 8.06 17.88
N GLY A 296 -16.63 9.18 17.23
CA GLY A 296 -15.63 10.02 16.56
C GLY A 296 -15.01 9.37 15.30
N GLY A 297 -13.94 10.00 14.79
CA GLY A 297 -13.18 9.48 13.65
C GLY A 297 -14.07 9.13 12.45
N PHE A 298 -13.81 7.96 11.83
CA PHE A 298 -14.59 7.49 10.68
C PHE A 298 -16.02 7.04 11.03
N HIS A 299 -16.35 6.83 12.30
CA HIS A 299 -17.76 6.67 12.71
C HIS A 299 -18.55 7.99 12.63
N ALA A 300 -17.88 9.12 12.83
CA ALA A 300 -18.52 10.42 12.74
C ALA A 300 -18.67 10.88 11.29
N ARG A 301 -17.62 10.71 10.50
CA ARG A 301 -17.61 11.09 9.08
C ARG A 301 -16.61 10.26 8.29
N ASP A 302 -17.07 9.74 7.14
CA ASP A 302 -16.21 9.04 6.19
C ASP A 302 -16.57 9.37 4.74
N TRP A 303 -15.60 9.14 3.84
CA TRP A 303 -15.74 9.35 2.40
C TRP A 303 -15.51 8.04 1.65
N TRP A 304 -16.49 7.68 0.82
CA TRP A 304 -16.30 6.67 -0.21
C TRP A 304 -16.10 7.37 -1.55
N ARG A 305 -14.88 7.24 -2.07
CA ARG A 305 -14.41 7.98 -3.26
C ARG A 305 -14.36 7.11 -4.50
N ASN A 306 -14.61 5.82 -4.37
CA ASN A 306 -14.67 4.93 -5.52
C ASN A 306 -15.97 5.13 -6.30
N ASP A 307 -15.91 4.85 -7.61
CA ASP A 307 -17.08 4.72 -8.45
C ASP A 307 -17.79 3.41 -8.13
N ILE A 308 -18.94 3.51 -7.48
CA ILE A 308 -19.67 2.35 -6.99
C ILE A 308 -20.70 1.91 -8.02
N SER A 309 -20.53 0.72 -8.56
CA SER A 309 -21.46 0.07 -9.47
C SER A 309 -22.33 -0.98 -8.77
N GLY A 310 -23.08 -1.78 -9.56
CA GLY A 310 -23.80 -2.96 -9.08
C GLY A 310 -25.30 -2.77 -8.89
N SER A 311 -25.97 -3.82 -8.40
CA SER A 311 -27.45 -3.86 -8.26
C SER A 311 -27.92 -3.79 -6.81
N GLY A 312 -27.00 -3.80 -5.83
CA GLY A 312 -27.35 -3.70 -4.41
C GLY A 312 -27.80 -2.32 -4.00
N ARG A 313 -28.54 -2.26 -2.89
CA ARG A 313 -29.03 -1.03 -2.26
C ARG A 313 -28.06 -0.56 -1.20
N LEU A 314 -27.90 0.76 -1.06
CA LEU A 314 -27.27 1.37 0.11
C LEU A 314 -28.33 1.76 1.14
N SER A 315 -28.19 1.27 2.38
CA SER A 315 -29.02 1.67 3.53
C SER A 315 -28.14 2.33 4.59
N LYS A 316 -28.30 3.63 4.83
CA LYS A 316 -27.53 4.41 5.81
C LYS A 316 -28.37 4.66 7.06
N SER A 317 -27.84 4.27 8.22
CA SER A 317 -28.40 4.54 9.56
C SER A 317 -27.34 5.13 10.50
N GLY A 318 -27.70 5.35 11.77
CA GLY A 318 -26.84 5.97 12.77
C GLY A 318 -26.65 7.48 12.55
N SER A 319 -25.99 8.14 13.49
CA SER A 319 -25.87 9.60 13.53
C SER A 319 -24.77 10.20 12.67
N GLY A 320 -23.84 9.38 12.16
CA GLY A 320 -22.68 9.84 11.38
C GLY A 320 -23.00 10.26 9.95
N GLU A 321 -22.03 10.86 9.31
CA GLU A 321 -22.10 11.32 7.91
C GLU A 321 -21.27 10.40 7.02
N LEU A 322 -21.89 9.88 5.95
CA LEU A 322 -21.20 9.19 4.86
C LEU A 322 -21.24 10.09 3.62
N VAL A 323 -20.09 10.33 3.02
CA VAL A 323 -19.94 11.12 1.80
C VAL A 323 -19.60 10.18 0.63
N LEU A 324 -20.37 10.27 -0.45
CA LEU A 324 -20.10 9.58 -1.71
C LEU A 324 -19.59 10.60 -2.71
N SER A 325 -18.32 10.50 -3.13
CA SER A 325 -17.70 11.45 -4.05
C SER A 325 -17.31 10.83 -5.41
N GLY A 326 -17.37 9.51 -5.57
CA GLY A 326 -17.20 8.83 -6.85
C GLY A 326 -18.43 8.92 -7.75
N ASP A 327 -18.28 8.58 -9.03
CA ASP A 327 -19.35 8.49 -10.01
C ASP A 327 -20.16 7.21 -9.83
N ASN A 328 -21.19 7.28 -9.01
CA ASN A 328 -21.93 6.11 -8.55
C ASN A 328 -23.04 5.72 -9.53
N SER A 329 -23.03 4.47 -9.98
CA SER A 329 -23.98 3.92 -10.96
C SER A 329 -24.78 2.72 -10.44
N TYR A 330 -24.73 2.41 -9.15
CA TYR A 330 -25.49 1.30 -8.57
C TYR A 330 -27.00 1.53 -8.68
N THR A 331 -27.75 0.45 -8.93
CA THR A 331 -29.17 0.52 -9.32
C THR A 331 -30.15 0.10 -8.23
N GLY A 332 -29.67 -0.44 -7.10
CA GLY A 332 -30.55 -0.90 -6.01
C GLY A 332 -31.21 0.19 -5.20
N GLY A 333 -30.85 1.45 -5.46
CA GLY A 333 -31.38 2.62 -4.77
C GLY A 333 -30.70 2.90 -3.44
N THR A 334 -31.12 3.98 -2.80
CA THR A 334 -30.53 4.46 -1.55
C THR A 334 -31.62 4.74 -0.53
N LEU A 335 -31.44 4.27 0.71
CA LEU A 335 -32.30 4.56 1.85
C LEU A 335 -31.48 5.22 2.96
N VAL A 336 -31.89 6.40 3.39
CA VAL A 336 -31.31 7.08 4.56
C VAL A 336 -32.36 7.10 5.66
N SER A 337 -32.14 6.35 6.73
CA SER A 337 -33.04 6.27 7.87
C SER A 337 -32.62 7.18 9.03
N ALA A 338 -31.31 7.47 9.14
CA ALA A 338 -30.76 8.40 10.14
C ALA A 338 -29.38 8.94 9.72
N GLY A 339 -28.98 10.05 10.34
CA GLY A 339 -27.72 10.75 10.05
C GLY A 339 -27.73 11.41 8.69
N THR A 340 -26.55 11.47 8.08
CA THR A 340 -26.36 12.17 6.80
C THR A 340 -25.74 11.25 5.76
N LEU A 341 -26.31 11.27 4.56
CA LEU A 341 -25.64 10.79 3.35
C LEU A 341 -25.49 11.99 2.41
N ARG A 342 -24.25 12.26 2.02
CA ARG A 342 -23.93 13.40 1.15
C ARG A 342 -23.36 12.88 -0.17
N ALA A 343 -23.92 13.36 -1.27
CA ALA A 343 -23.35 13.14 -2.60
C ALA A 343 -22.53 14.37 -3.00
N GLU A 344 -21.29 14.15 -3.38
CA GLU A 344 -20.35 15.17 -3.88
C GLU A 344 -20.00 14.95 -5.35
N SER A 345 -20.45 13.85 -5.97
CA SER A 345 -20.29 13.62 -7.39
C SER A 345 -21.01 14.68 -8.21
N THR A 346 -20.34 15.18 -9.23
CA THR A 346 -20.90 16.18 -10.18
C THR A 346 -21.61 15.53 -11.36
N SER A 347 -21.49 14.21 -11.52
CA SER A 347 -22.22 13.41 -12.52
C SER A 347 -23.33 12.63 -11.81
N ALA A 348 -24.56 13.12 -11.93
CA ALA A 348 -25.77 12.40 -11.53
C ALA A 348 -26.45 11.84 -12.77
#